data_f80cbd6f5a0738521bac23a66a67dee7
#
_entry.id   f80cbd6f5a0738521bac23a66a67dee7
#
_cell.length_a   1.000
_cell.length_b   1.000
_cell.length_c   1.000
_cell.angle_alpha   90.00
_cell.angle_beta   90.00
_cell.angle_gamma   90.00
#
_symmetry.space_group_name_H-M   'P 1'
#
loop_
_entity.id
_entity.type
_entity.pdbx_description
1 polymer ?
#
loop_
_entity_poly.entity_id
_entity_poly.type
_entity_poly.pdbx_seq_one_letter_code
_entity_poly.pdbx_strand_id
1 'polypeptide(L)'
;TCLLCAAQPTDLPMVVARWEPIIEAASIRFGVPQTWIAHVMQQESGGRTELNGKPITSSAGAMGLMQILPETYAELRLRFGFGANAYDPHDNIFAGTAYLHQLYVRCGYPNLFAAYQAGPSRLDDYLLRGRPLPTVTMAYVAMLTGAKNARLTATNAGKEVPPARPENALFFVNHAGETPTSSAA
;
A
#
# COMPACT_ATOMS: atom_id res chain seq x y z
N THR A 1 -0.10 25.57 -27.62
CA THR A 1 -1.25 24.64 -27.58
C THR A 1 -0.86 23.54 -26.58
N CYS A 2 -1.30 23.72 -25.34
CA CYS A 2 -1.03 22.80 -24.23
C CYS A 2 -2.01 21.62 -24.40
N LEU A 3 -1.51 20.42 -24.78
CA LEU A 3 -2.30 19.19 -24.70
C LEU A 3 -2.46 18.86 -23.22
N LEU A 4 -3.68 19.03 -22.71
CA LEU A 4 -4.10 18.40 -21.46
C LEU A 4 -3.92 16.89 -21.64
N CYS A 5 -2.98 16.31 -20.91
CA CYS A 5 -2.87 14.88 -20.73
C CYS A 5 -4.06 14.47 -19.84
N ALA A 6 -5.20 14.17 -20.48
CA ALA A 6 -6.35 13.60 -19.79
C ALA A 6 -5.91 12.24 -19.27
N ALA A 7 -5.88 12.09 -17.93
CA ALA A 7 -5.73 10.79 -17.30
C ALA A 7 -6.80 9.85 -17.89
N GLN A 8 -6.36 8.71 -18.45
CA GLN A 8 -7.28 7.70 -18.97
C GLN A 8 -8.15 7.23 -17.80
N PRO A 9 -9.48 7.13 -17.97
CA PRO A 9 -10.33 6.57 -16.94
C PRO A 9 -9.82 5.16 -16.65
N THR A 10 -9.38 4.91 -15.44
CA THR A 10 -9.08 3.56 -14.98
C THR A 10 -10.37 2.77 -15.04
N ASP A 11 -10.37 1.67 -15.77
CA ASP A 11 -11.53 0.78 -15.95
C ASP A 11 -11.74 -0.03 -14.64
N LEU A 12 -11.97 0.72 -13.54
CA LEU A 12 -12.14 0.15 -12.21
C LEU A 12 -13.58 -0.33 -12.04
N PRO A 13 -13.78 -1.52 -11.43
CA PRO A 13 -15.12 -1.96 -11.08
C PRO A 13 -15.86 -0.89 -10.27
N MET A 14 -17.15 -0.66 -10.56
CA MET A 14 -17.98 0.37 -9.90
C MET A 14 -17.91 0.32 -8.37
N VAL A 15 -17.70 -0.86 -7.79
CA VAL A 15 -17.59 -1.04 -6.34
C VAL A 15 -16.32 -0.42 -5.76
N VAL A 16 -15.23 -0.35 -6.52
CA VAL A 16 -13.98 0.35 -6.14
C VAL A 16 -14.07 1.83 -6.49
N ALA A 17 -14.69 2.18 -7.62
CA ALA A 17 -14.82 3.56 -8.09
C ALA A 17 -15.51 4.49 -7.06
N ARG A 18 -16.43 3.97 -6.26
CA ARG A 18 -17.06 4.77 -5.18
C ARG A 18 -16.07 5.31 -4.12
N TRP A 19 -14.88 4.72 -4.03
CA TRP A 19 -13.82 5.12 -3.10
C TRP A 19 -12.81 6.09 -3.71
N GLU A 20 -12.99 6.46 -4.98
CA GLU A 20 -12.06 7.32 -5.72
C GLU A 20 -11.67 8.60 -4.95
N PRO A 21 -12.58 9.36 -4.31
CA PRO A 21 -12.19 10.55 -3.56
C PRO A 21 -11.24 10.26 -2.39
N ILE A 22 -11.44 9.12 -1.71
CA ILE A 22 -10.58 8.73 -0.59
C ILE A 22 -9.25 8.17 -1.11
N ILE A 23 -9.27 7.42 -2.20
CA ILE A 23 -8.08 6.90 -2.89
C ILE A 23 -7.19 8.05 -3.36
N GLU A 24 -7.79 9.09 -3.97
CA GLU A 24 -7.07 10.29 -4.41
C GLU A 24 -6.40 10.99 -3.22
N ALA A 25 -7.14 11.26 -2.15
CA ALA A 25 -6.60 11.89 -0.95
C ALA A 25 -5.45 11.07 -0.32
N ALA A 26 -5.59 9.75 -0.23
CA ALA A 26 -4.55 8.87 0.27
C ALA A 26 -3.32 8.83 -0.66
N SER A 27 -3.54 8.80 -1.98
CA SER A 27 -2.50 8.88 -3.02
C SER A 27 -1.66 10.15 -2.86
N ILE A 28 -2.31 11.30 -2.72
CA ILE A 28 -1.64 12.60 -2.50
C ILE A 28 -0.83 12.56 -1.20
N ARG A 29 -1.43 12.10 -0.10
CA ARG A 29 -0.78 12.08 1.22
C ARG A 29 0.47 11.21 1.26
N PHE A 30 0.44 10.03 0.65
CA PHE A 30 1.51 9.04 0.77
C PHE A 30 2.36 8.86 -0.48
N GLY A 31 2.06 9.58 -1.58
CA GLY A 31 2.81 9.48 -2.82
C GLY A 31 2.72 8.10 -3.49
N VAL A 32 1.60 7.40 -3.34
CA VAL A 32 1.33 6.09 -3.95
C VAL A 32 0.38 6.27 -5.13
N PRO A 33 0.64 5.69 -6.31
CA PRO A 33 -0.27 5.80 -7.45
C PRO A 33 -1.68 5.32 -7.12
N GLN A 34 -2.71 6.07 -7.51
CA GLN A 34 -4.12 5.72 -7.29
C GLN A 34 -4.45 4.33 -7.85
N THR A 35 -3.88 3.99 -9.01
CA THR A 35 -4.03 2.68 -9.65
C THR A 35 -3.55 1.53 -8.77
N TRP A 36 -2.45 1.70 -8.02
CA TRP A 36 -1.96 0.68 -7.11
C TRP A 36 -2.91 0.46 -5.94
N ILE A 37 -3.40 1.56 -5.34
CA ILE A 37 -4.35 1.53 -4.22
C ILE A 37 -5.64 0.83 -4.65
N ALA A 38 -6.18 1.24 -5.78
CA ALA A 38 -7.43 0.70 -6.32
C ALA A 38 -7.32 -0.79 -6.71
N HIS A 39 -6.23 -1.19 -7.35
CA HIS A 39 -6.00 -2.58 -7.72
C HIS A 39 -5.77 -3.47 -6.50
N VAL A 40 -5.02 -3.01 -5.49
CA VAL A 40 -4.87 -3.74 -4.23
C VAL A 40 -6.22 -3.88 -3.55
N MET A 41 -7.00 -2.81 -3.39
CA MET A 41 -8.35 -2.87 -2.82
C MET A 41 -9.26 -3.86 -3.57
N GLN A 42 -9.18 -3.86 -4.90
CA GLN A 42 -9.94 -4.81 -5.71
C GLN A 42 -9.58 -6.27 -5.39
N GLN A 43 -8.29 -6.57 -5.20
CA GLN A 43 -7.85 -7.92 -4.87
C GLN A 43 -8.18 -8.33 -3.44
N GLU A 44 -8.12 -7.38 -2.48
CA GLU A 44 -8.29 -7.66 -1.06
C GLU A 44 -9.77 -7.82 -0.65
N SER A 45 -10.63 -6.92 -1.10
CA SER A 45 -12.04 -6.88 -0.67
C SER A 45 -13.05 -6.78 -1.80
N GLY A 46 -12.58 -6.53 -3.04
CA GLY A 46 -13.44 -6.12 -4.14
C GLY A 46 -14.12 -4.77 -3.89
N GLY A 47 -13.56 -3.90 -3.04
CA GLY A 47 -14.12 -2.62 -2.64
C GLY A 47 -15.33 -2.73 -1.69
N ARG A 48 -15.58 -3.88 -1.09
CA ARG A 48 -16.70 -4.14 -0.16
C ARG A 48 -16.26 -3.89 1.27
N THR A 49 -17.15 -3.28 2.06
CA THR A 49 -16.94 -3.08 3.51
C THR A 49 -17.44 -4.27 4.32
N GLU A 50 -18.39 -5.04 3.76
CA GLU A 50 -19.07 -6.13 4.45
C GLU A 50 -19.16 -7.38 3.59
N LEU A 51 -19.18 -8.52 4.26
CA LEU A 51 -19.49 -9.82 3.69
C LEU A 51 -20.49 -10.53 4.61
N ASN A 52 -21.65 -10.91 4.07
CA ASN A 52 -22.72 -11.56 4.84
C ASN A 52 -23.20 -10.74 6.07
N GLY A 53 -23.30 -9.40 5.93
CA GLY A 53 -23.74 -8.49 6.97
C GLY A 53 -22.75 -8.26 8.11
N LYS A 54 -21.48 -8.64 7.93
CA LYS A 54 -20.42 -8.42 8.89
C LYS A 54 -19.26 -7.67 8.24
N PRO A 55 -18.52 -6.82 8.98
CA PRO A 55 -17.31 -6.20 8.47
C PRO A 55 -16.35 -7.22 7.88
N ILE A 56 -15.83 -6.95 6.67
CA ILE A 56 -15.00 -7.90 5.95
C ILE A 56 -13.69 -8.16 6.71
N THR A 57 -13.52 -9.42 7.11
CA THR A 57 -12.36 -9.89 7.87
C THR A 57 -11.92 -11.23 7.31
N SER A 58 -10.64 -11.40 7.05
CA SER A 58 -10.09 -12.67 6.59
C SER A 58 -9.96 -13.68 7.74
N SER A 59 -9.71 -14.94 7.42
CA SER A 59 -9.41 -15.99 8.42
C SER A 59 -8.14 -15.70 9.22
N ALA A 60 -7.22 -14.90 8.68
CA ALA A 60 -6.01 -14.44 9.36
C ALA A 60 -6.22 -13.14 10.17
N GLY A 61 -7.46 -12.64 10.24
CA GLY A 61 -7.80 -11.41 10.98
C GLY A 61 -7.53 -10.12 10.21
N ALA A 62 -7.18 -10.16 8.92
CA ALA A 62 -7.01 -8.95 8.13
C ALA A 62 -8.34 -8.21 7.93
N MET A 63 -8.34 -6.87 8.08
CA MET A 63 -9.54 -6.06 8.29
C MET A 63 -9.78 -5.07 7.15
N GLY A 64 -11.04 -4.93 6.76
CA GLY A 64 -11.56 -3.85 5.94
C GLY A 64 -11.18 -3.88 4.47
N LEU A 65 -11.32 -2.75 3.80
CA LEU A 65 -11.15 -2.58 2.35
C LEU A 65 -9.78 -3.00 1.82
N MET A 66 -8.74 -2.66 2.57
CA MET A 66 -7.33 -2.93 2.23
C MET A 66 -6.75 -4.15 2.97
N GLN A 67 -7.58 -4.88 3.72
CA GLN A 67 -7.19 -6.11 4.44
C GLN A 67 -5.90 -5.95 5.25
N ILE A 68 -5.86 -4.97 6.16
CA ILE A 68 -4.72 -4.71 7.02
C ILE A 68 -4.80 -5.57 8.28
N LEU A 69 -3.69 -6.21 8.63
CA LEU A 69 -3.58 -6.98 9.87
C LEU A 69 -3.68 -6.07 11.12
N PRO A 70 -4.25 -6.57 12.23
CA PRO A 70 -4.43 -5.78 13.45
C PRO A 70 -3.16 -5.08 13.96
N GLU A 71 -2.04 -5.79 13.97
CA GLU A 71 -0.77 -5.26 14.44
C GLU A 71 -0.25 -4.13 13.54
N THR A 72 -0.35 -4.34 12.22
CA THR A 72 0.03 -3.33 11.22
C THR A 72 -0.86 -2.09 11.33
N TYR A 73 -2.18 -2.28 11.51
CA TYR A 73 -3.09 -1.14 11.70
C TYR A 73 -2.78 -0.37 12.97
N ALA A 74 -2.52 -1.07 14.08
CA ALA A 74 -2.19 -0.46 15.37
C ALA A 74 -0.91 0.40 15.28
N GLU A 75 0.13 -0.08 14.60
CA GLU A 75 1.37 0.67 14.35
C GLU A 75 1.10 1.93 13.50
N LEU A 76 0.42 1.76 12.36
CA LEU A 76 0.10 2.85 11.44
C LEU A 76 -0.83 3.89 12.09
N ARG A 77 -1.81 3.43 12.87
CA ARG A 77 -2.70 4.29 13.63
C ARG A 77 -1.95 5.23 14.56
N LEU A 78 -1.02 4.69 15.34
CA LEU A 78 -0.20 5.49 16.26
C LEU A 78 0.69 6.48 15.49
N ARG A 79 1.27 6.06 14.38
CA ARG A 79 2.19 6.86 13.58
C ARG A 79 1.51 8.01 12.83
N PHE A 80 0.31 7.77 12.31
CA PHE A 80 -0.37 8.72 11.41
C PHE A 80 -1.65 9.33 11.97
N GLY A 81 -2.04 8.97 13.22
CA GLY A 81 -3.19 9.53 13.90
C GLY A 81 -4.54 9.02 13.40
N PHE A 82 -4.63 7.77 12.92
CA PHE A 82 -5.90 7.18 12.49
C PHE A 82 -6.79 6.84 13.67
N GLY A 83 -8.09 6.69 13.44
CA GLY A 83 -9.09 6.32 14.43
C GLY A 83 -8.88 4.90 14.99
N ALA A 84 -9.66 4.56 16.02
CA ALA A 84 -9.59 3.23 16.64
C ALA A 84 -10.27 2.14 15.81
N ASN A 85 -11.18 2.52 14.91
CA ASN A 85 -11.95 1.58 14.10
C ASN A 85 -11.21 1.27 12.79
N ALA A 86 -10.57 0.12 12.72
CA ALA A 86 -9.88 -0.34 11.52
C ALA A 86 -10.80 -0.65 10.32
N TYR A 87 -12.10 -0.70 10.52
CA TYR A 87 -13.10 -0.91 9.46
C TYR A 87 -13.66 0.39 8.91
N ASP A 88 -13.30 1.54 9.50
CA ASP A 88 -13.64 2.84 8.91
C ASP A 88 -13.02 2.94 7.51
N PRO A 89 -13.81 3.23 6.45
CA PRO A 89 -13.30 3.22 5.09
C PRO A 89 -12.17 4.20 4.84
N HIS A 90 -12.26 5.42 5.39
CA HIS A 90 -11.22 6.43 5.23
C HIS A 90 -9.91 5.96 5.87
N ASP A 91 -9.96 5.59 7.14
CA ASP A 91 -8.75 5.21 7.88
C ASP A 91 -8.14 3.91 7.37
N ASN A 92 -8.96 2.95 6.93
CA ASN A 92 -8.48 1.70 6.36
C ASN A 92 -7.76 1.91 5.02
N ILE A 93 -8.31 2.75 4.11
CA ILE A 93 -7.67 3.09 2.83
C ILE A 93 -6.37 3.85 3.09
N PHE A 94 -6.36 4.80 4.00
CA PHE A 94 -5.16 5.55 4.36
C PHE A 94 -4.09 4.66 4.99
N ALA A 95 -4.46 3.76 5.90
CA ALA A 95 -3.54 2.79 6.49
C ALA A 95 -2.95 1.84 5.44
N GLY A 96 -3.79 1.28 4.56
CA GLY A 96 -3.34 0.42 3.46
C GLY A 96 -2.39 1.14 2.51
N THR A 97 -2.68 2.41 2.18
CA THR A 97 -1.82 3.22 1.34
C THR A 97 -0.50 3.56 2.01
N ALA A 98 -0.51 3.90 3.31
CA ALA A 98 0.71 4.12 4.09
C ALA A 98 1.59 2.85 4.13
N TYR A 99 0.97 1.68 4.27
CA TYR A 99 1.67 0.40 4.23
C TYR A 99 2.27 0.10 2.86
N LEU A 100 1.53 0.36 1.78
CA LEU A 100 2.07 0.25 0.41
C LEU A 100 3.29 1.15 0.21
N HIS A 101 3.25 2.38 0.71
CA HIS A 101 4.40 3.28 0.66
C HIS A 101 5.61 2.71 1.41
N GLN A 102 5.41 2.21 2.65
CA GLN A 102 6.50 1.59 3.42
C GLN A 102 7.13 0.40 2.69
N LEU A 103 6.31 -0.46 2.10
CA LEU A 103 6.77 -1.61 1.33
C LEU A 103 7.48 -1.19 0.04
N TYR A 104 6.99 -0.13 -0.63
CA TYR A 104 7.66 0.42 -1.80
C TYR A 104 9.07 0.93 -1.46
N VAL A 105 9.20 1.72 -0.40
CA VAL A 105 10.50 2.23 0.06
C VAL A 105 11.44 1.08 0.43
N ARG A 106 10.92 0.03 1.06
CA ARG A 106 11.72 -1.13 1.49
C ARG A 106 12.12 -2.05 0.34
N CYS A 107 11.17 -2.39 -0.52
CA CYS A 107 11.32 -3.51 -1.47
C CYS A 107 11.35 -3.08 -2.94
N GLY A 108 10.87 -1.85 -3.25
CA GLY A 108 10.70 -1.37 -4.63
C GLY A 108 9.55 -2.06 -5.38
N TYR A 109 9.34 -1.62 -6.62
CA TYR A 109 8.38 -2.21 -7.55
C TYR A 109 9.03 -3.34 -8.36
N PRO A 110 8.38 -4.48 -8.63
CA PRO A 110 7.02 -4.85 -8.18
C PRO A 110 6.99 -5.61 -6.85
N ASN A 111 8.12 -5.72 -6.16
CA ASN A 111 8.29 -6.51 -4.93
C ASN A 111 7.32 -6.12 -3.80
N LEU A 112 6.95 -4.81 -3.73
CA LEU A 112 6.00 -4.33 -2.72
C LEU A 112 4.69 -5.14 -2.72
N PHE A 113 4.20 -5.57 -3.87
CA PHE A 113 2.96 -6.34 -3.98
C PHE A 113 3.12 -7.76 -3.41
N ALA A 114 4.27 -8.39 -3.66
CA ALA A 114 4.56 -9.68 -3.05
C ALA A 114 4.71 -9.55 -1.53
N ALA A 115 5.35 -8.48 -1.04
CA ALA A 115 5.48 -8.18 0.37
C ALA A 115 4.13 -7.86 1.03
N TYR A 116 3.23 -7.16 0.32
CA TYR A 116 1.89 -6.87 0.82
C TYR A 116 1.09 -8.15 1.07
N GLN A 117 1.07 -9.05 0.09
CA GLN A 117 0.26 -10.26 0.13
C GLN A 117 0.87 -11.36 0.99
N ALA A 118 2.18 -11.61 0.91
CA ALA A 118 2.85 -12.73 1.59
C ALA A 118 3.56 -12.32 2.89
N GLY A 119 3.72 -11.02 3.12
CA GLY A 119 4.54 -10.46 4.18
C GLY A 119 6.00 -10.23 3.76
N PRO A 120 6.63 -9.16 4.32
CA PRO A 120 8.00 -8.78 3.94
C PRO A 120 9.04 -9.86 4.24
N SER A 121 8.91 -10.58 5.37
CA SER A 121 9.86 -11.64 5.73
C SER A 121 9.86 -12.81 4.74
N ARG A 122 8.69 -13.15 4.18
CA ARG A 122 8.58 -14.21 3.17
C ARG A 122 9.16 -13.78 1.82
N LEU A 123 9.02 -12.50 1.48
CA LEU A 123 9.71 -11.92 0.33
C LEU A 123 11.24 -11.95 0.52
N ASP A 124 11.75 -11.60 1.70
CA ASP A 124 13.18 -11.66 2.02
C ASP A 124 13.71 -13.11 1.89
N ASP A 125 12.97 -14.10 2.38
CA ASP A 125 13.33 -15.51 2.21
C ASP A 125 13.40 -15.93 0.74
N TYR A 126 12.50 -15.44 -0.10
CA TYR A 126 12.53 -15.68 -1.53
C TYR A 126 13.75 -15.03 -2.20
N LEU A 127 13.98 -13.75 -1.94
CA LEU A 127 15.03 -12.97 -2.58
C LEU A 127 16.45 -13.36 -2.14
N LEU A 128 16.62 -13.70 -0.85
CA LEU A 128 17.94 -13.95 -0.24
C LEU A 128 18.28 -15.43 -0.12
N ARG A 129 17.27 -16.30 0.02
CA ARG A 129 17.46 -17.73 0.29
C ARG A 129 16.87 -18.65 -0.78
N GLY A 130 16.26 -18.07 -1.83
CA GLY A 130 15.64 -18.83 -2.91
C GLY A 130 14.42 -19.66 -2.51
N ARG A 131 13.79 -19.38 -1.35
CA ARG A 131 12.58 -20.09 -0.91
C ARG A 131 11.39 -19.65 -1.77
N PRO A 132 10.68 -20.56 -2.46
CA PRO A 132 9.63 -20.17 -3.37
C PRO A 132 8.47 -19.44 -2.64
N LEU A 133 7.98 -18.39 -3.28
CA LEU A 133 6.72 -17.75 -2.85
C LEU A 133 5.52 -18.65 -3.20
N PRO A 134 4.42 -18.57 -2.43
CA PRO A 134 3.18 -19.24 -2.78
C PRO A 134 2.72 -18.87 -4.20
N THR A 135 2.15 -19.81 -4.93
CA THR A 135 1.62 -19.57 -6.28
C THR A 135 0.58 -18.44 -6.28
N VAL A 136 -0.24 -18.33 -5.21
CA VAL A 136 -1.22 -17.25 -5.04
C VAL A 136 -0.53 -15.88 -4.98
N THR A 137 0.63 -15.76 -4.34
CA THR A 137 1.40 -14.50 -4.29
C THR A 137 1.91 -14.11 -5.68
N MET A 138 2.43 -15.06 -6.44
CA MET A 138 2.89 -14.79 -7.81
C MET A 138 1.73 -14.41 -8.73
N ALA A 139 0.58 -15.05 -8.59
CA ALA A 139 -0.63 -14.67 -9.31
C ALA A 139 -1.10 -13.26 -8.94
N TYR A 140 -1.09 -12.91 -7.65
CA TYR A 140 -1.43 -11.58 -7.15
C TYR A 140 -0.53 -10.50 -7.79
N VAL A 141 0.79 -10.71 -7.78
CA VAL A 141 1.73 -9.78 -8.42
C VAL A 141 1.46 -9.67 -9.92
N ALA A 142 1.23 -10.79 -10.61
CA ALA A 142 0.93 -10.80 -12.05
C ALA A 142 -0.33 -9.99 -12.38
N MET A 143 -1.38 -10.08 -11.55
CA MET A 143 -2.63 -9.33 -11.72
C MET A 143 -2.40 -7.83 -11.52
N LEU A 144 -1.66 -7.44 -10.50
CA LEU A 144 -1.42 -6.02 -10.18
C LEU A 144 -0.46 -5.33 -11.15
N THR A 145 0.44 -6.08 -11.77
CA THR A 145 1.44 -5.53 -12.72
C THR A 145 1.06 -5.69 -14.18
N GLY A 146 0.01 -6.47 -14.48
CA GLY A 146 -0.33 -6.88 -15.85
C GLY A 146 0.71 -7.81 -16.49
N ALA A 147 1.72 -8.26 -15.74
CA ALA A 147 2.83 -9.07 -16.23
C ALA A 147 2.68 -10.53 -15.80
N LYS A 148 2.40 -11.44 -16.76
CA LYS A 148 2.26 -12.89 -16.48
C LYS A 148 3.50 -13.51 -15.80
N ASN A 149 4.69 -12.91 -15.96
CA ASN A 149 5.95 -13.36 -15.37
C ASN A 149 6.69 -12.17 -14.72
N ALA A 150 6.07 -11.51 -13.74
CA ALA A 150 6.72 -10.44 -13.00
C ALA A 150 7.98 -10.99 -12.30
N ARG A 151 9.14 -10.45 -12.68
CA ARG A 151 10.41 -10.85 -12.08
C ARG A 151 10.64 -10.05 -10.79
N LEU A 152 10.60 -10.72 -9.66
CA LEU A 152 10.97 -10.16 -8.37
C LEU A 152 12.50 -10.24 -8.20
N THR A 153 13.16 -9.12 -7.94
CA THR A 153 14.63 -9.06 -7.80
C THR A 153 15.03 -8.20 -6.61
N ALA A 154 16.14 -8.56 -5.98
CA ALA A 154 16.69 -7.80 -4.85
C ALA A 154 17.16 -6.38 -5.23
N THR A 155 17.30 -6.09 -6.54
CA THR A 155 17.86 -4.83 -7.07
C THR A 155 16.84 -3.70 -7.24
N ASN A 156 15.55 -3.93 -7.00
CA ASN A 156 14.49 -2.95 -7.31
C ASN A 156 14.16 -1.99 -6.18
N ALA A 157 14.88 -2.02 -5.05
CA ALA A 157 14.70 -1.03 -3.99
C ALA A 157 15.03 0.38 -4.53
N GLY A 158 14.00 1.21 -4.70
CA GLY A 158 14.15 2.64 -5.03
C GLY A 158 14.46 3.01 -6.49
N LYS A 159 14.38 2.10 -7.48
CA LYS A 159 14.80 2.39 -8.87
C LYS A 159 13.71 2.78 -9.85
N GLU A 160 12.45 2.51 -9.58
CA GLU A 160 11.34 3.05 -10.37
C GLU A 160 10.53 4.02 -9.50
N VAL A 161 10.71 5.29 -9.78
CA VAL A 161 9.88 6.35 -9.17
C VAL A 161 8.46 6.19 -9.71
N PRO A 162 7.42 6.13 -8.85
CA PRO A 162 6.04 6.24 -9.33
C PRO A 162 5.90 7.53 -10.15
N PRO A 163 5.12 7.56 -11.23
CA PRO A 163 4.94 8.76 -12.02
C PRO A 163 4.41 9.90 -11.15
N ALA A 164 5.17 11.00 -11.17
CA ALA A 164 4.86 12.33 -10.68
C ALA A 164 4.19 12.47 -9.29
N ARG A 165 4.98 12.87 -8.31
CA ARG A 165 4.50 13.68 -7.20
C ARG A 165 3.71 14.87 -7.75
N PRO A 166 2.50 15.16 -7.25
CA PRO A 166 2.00 16.52 -7.32
C PRO A 166 2.96 17.41 -6.50
N GLU A 167 3.36 18.56 -7.03
CA GLU A 167 4.40 19.44 -6.51
C GLU A 167 4.15 20.02 -5.09
N ASN A 168 3.12 19.56 -4.37
CA ASN A 168 2.69 20.07 -3.07
C ASN A 168 2.77 19.06 -1.92
N ALA A 169 3.53 17.97 -2.04
CA ALA A 169 3.79 17.09 -0.91
C ALA A 169 4.88 17.68 -0.02
N LEU A 170 4.55 18.76 0.69
CA LEU A 170 5.37 19.34 1.76
C LEU A 170 5.40 18.40 2.98
N PHE A 171 6.62 18.09 3.41
CA PHE A 171 7.04 17.59 4.70
C PHE A 171 6.91 16.10 5.01
N PHE A 172 7.99 15.35 4.66
CA PHE A 172 8.53 14.38 5.59
C PHE A 172 9.88 14.87 6.08
N VAL A 173 9.89 15.56 7.23
CA VAL A 173 11.12 15.83 7.99
C VAL A 173 11.48 14.52 8.69
N ASN A 174 12.59 13.91 8.26
CA ASN A 174 13.26 12.86 9.01
C ASN A 174 13.77 13.47 10.33
N HIS A 175 13.09 13.19 11.43
CA HIS A 175 13.67 13.33 12.75
C HIS A 175 14.45 12.05 13.08
N ALA A 176 15.60 11.88 12.45
CA ALA A 176 16.63 10.99 12.94
C ALA A 176 17.63 11.85 13.74
N GLY A 177 17.57 11.74 15.07
CA GLY A 177 18.72 11.99 15.95
C GLY A 177 19.04 13.42 16.31
N GLU A 178 18.37 13.98 17.31
CA GLU A 178 19.02 14.92 18.23
C GLU A 178 18.90 14.36 19.65
N THR A 179 20.00 13.81 20.14
CA THR A 179 20.21 13.53 21.55
C THR A 179 20.35 14.87 22.29
N PRO A 180 19.65 15.11 23.41
CA PRO A 180 19.91 16.30 24.22
C PRO A 180 21.24 16.10 24.96
N THR A 181 22.25 16.87 24.56
CA THR A 181 23.44 17.05 25.38
C THR A 181 23.07 17.83 26.64
N SER A 182 23.08 17.12 27.77
CA SER A 182 23.12 17.71 29.11
C SER A 182 24.37 18.58 29.23
N SER A 183 24.20 19.87 29.45
CA SER A 183 25.24 20.75 30.00
C SER A 183 24.81 21.16 31.37
N ALA A 184 25.50 20.60 32.36
CA ALA A 184 25.51 21.09 33.73
C ALA A 184 26.56 22.21 33.84
N ALA A 185 26.19 23.35 34.36
CA ALA A 185 26.98 24.26 35.16
C ALA A 185 26.07 25.26 35.86
#